data_e35dc0b7c1dca4fe9499fb54ed115f33
#
_entry.id   e35dc0b7c1dca4fe9499fb54ed115f33
#
_cell.length_a   1.000
_cell.length_b   1.000
_cell.length_c   1.000
_cell.angle_alpha   90.00
_cell.angle_beta   90.00
_cell.angle_gamma   90.00
#
_symmetry.space_group_name_H-M   'P 1'
#
loop_
_entity.id
_entity.type
_entity.pdbx_description
1 polymer ?
#
loop_
_entity_poly.entity_id
_entity_poly.type
_entity_poly.pdbx_seq_one_letter_code
_entity_poly.pdbx_strand_id
1 'polypeptide(L)'
;RDLVRSRGLGDVYKRQQDYQLMLLPGMLRKIYPELCIGYFHHIPFPSYELFRILPERAEILKGLLGADFIAFHTHDYMRHFISAVERVLHLDFKLDEVQINNRVTRVEALPMGINYESYHKASENKEVHQAIERTRKLFGEHKLILSVDRLDYSKGILHRLRGFATFLEHHAEYHGKVTLAMVIVPSRDHVGSYAELKTKIDEEIGSINGRYSTMNWTPVCYFYHGFSLEELTAMYYAVSYTHLTLPTKRI
;
A
#
# COMPACT_ATOMS: atom_id res chain seq x y z
N ARG A 1 -24.59 14.84 11.02
CA ARG A 1 -23.92 14.46 12.29
C ARG A 1 -22.39 14.57 12.16
N ASP A 2 -21.86 14.24 11.02
CA ASP A 2 -20.40 14.25 10.78
C ASP A 2 -19.84 15.63 10.52
N LEU A 3 -20.64 16.55 10.00
CA LEU A 3 -20.23 17.94 9.77
C LEU A 3 -19.93 18.73 11.07
N VAL A 4 -20.60 18.42 12.17
CA VAL A 4 -20.35 19.08 13.47
C VAL A 4 -19.14 18.47 14.18
N ARG A 5 -18.88 17.17 14.00
CA ARG A 5 -17.67 16.50 14.45
C ARG A 5 -16.45 16.82 13.59
N SER A 6 -16.66 17.30 12.36
CA SER A 6 -15.62 17.54 11.38
C SER A 6 -14.76 18.79 11.65
N ARG A 7 -15.04 19.60 12.67
CA ARG A 7 -14.11 20.68 13.02
C ARG A 7 -12.74 20.18 13.44
N GLY A 8 -12.66 18.96 13.99
CA GLY A 8 -11.38 18.26 14.20
C GLY A 8 -11.03 17.27 13.08
N LEU A 9 -12.02 16.80 12.30
CA LEU A 9 -11.85 15.86 11.19
C LEU A 9 -11.84 16.56 9.81
N GLY A 10 -12.08 17.86 9.74
CA GLY A 10 -12.09 18.62 8.49
C GLY A 10 -10.79 18.47 7.70
N ASP A 11 -9.66 18.35 8.39
CA ASP A 11 -8.36 18.07 7.77
C ASP A 11 -8.23 16.63 7.27
N VAL A 12 -8.89 15.68 7.88
CA VAL A 12 -8.91 14.27 7.42
C VAL A 12 -9.68 14.17 6.11
N TYR A 13 -10.84 14.81 6.00
CA TYR A 13 -11.59 14.84 4.74
C TYR A 13 -10.87 15.61 3.64
N LYS A 14 -10.23 16.71 3.97
CA LYS A 14 -9.40 17.48 3.02
C LYS A 14 -8.16 16.72 2.54
N ARG A 15 -7.75 15.67 3.26
CA ARG A 15 -6.63 14.79 2.91
C ARG A 15 -7.08 13.51 2.22
N GLN A 16 -8.38 13.22 2.18
CA GLN A 16 -8.90 12.11 1.40
C GLN A 16 -8.77 12.44 -0.08
N GLN A 17 -7.97 11.66 -0.75
CA GLN A 17 -7.65 11.84 -2.16
C GLN A 17 -7.46 10.46 -2.75
N ASP A 18 -7.42 10.38 -3.99
CA ASP A 18 -7.06 9.30 -4.87
C ASP A 18 -7.93 9.37 -6.13
N TYR A 19 -7.87 8.34 -6.98
CA TYR A 19 -8.53 8.33 -8.29
C TYR A 19 -10.03 8.62 -8.26
N GLN A 20 -10.73 8.33 -7.15
CA GLN A 20 -12.16 8.67 -6.99
C GLN A 20 -12.44 10.17 -6.99
N LEU A 21 -11.43 10.98 -6.70
CA LEU A 21 -11.56 12.43 -6.54
C LEU A 21 -10.87 13.23 -7.65
N MET A 22 -10.53 12.60 -8.78
CA MET A 22 -9.82 13.25 -9.89
C MET A 22 -10.54 14.46 -10.45
N LEU A 23 -11.87 14.50 -10.41
CA LEU A 23 -12.66 15.65 -10.89
C LEU A 23 -12.83 16.75 -9.85
N LEU A 24 -12.63 16.42 -8.56
CA LEU A 24 -12.92 17.33 -7.46
C LEU A 24 -12.11 18.64 -7.50
N PRO A 25 -10.81 18.67 -7.81
CA PRO A 25 -10.06 19.92 -7.89
C PRO A 25 -10.66 20.89 -8.90
N GLY A 26 -11.07 20.41 -10.08
CA GLY A 26 -11.72 21.23 -11.10
C GLY A 26 -13.10 21.73 -10.70
N MET A 27 -13.86 20.92 -9.95
CA MET A 27 -15.17 21.32 -9.42
C MET A 27 -15.01 22.40 -8.34
N LEU A 28 -14.08 22.23 -7.42
CA LEU A 28 -13.78 23.21 -6.36
C LEU A 28 -13.27 24.53 -6.95
N ARG A 29 -12.41 24.47 -7.95
CA ARG A 29 -11.88 25.66 -8.63
C ARG A 29 -12.96 26.52 -9.27
N LYS A 30 -14.02 25.91 -9.81
CA LYS A 30 -15.15 26.65 -10.38
C LYS A 30 -15.95 27.44 -9.33
N ILE A 31 -16.04 26.88 -8.11
CA ILE A 31 -16.82 27.49 -7.01
C ILE A 31 -15.94 28.45 -6.20
N TYR A 32 -14.68 28.10 -6.00
CA TYR A 32 -13.73 28.85 -5.20
C TYR A 32 -12.45 29.12 -6.01
N PRO A 33 -12.44 30.16 -6.85
CA PRO A 33 -11.32 30.44 -7.76
C PRO A 33 -9.97 30.63 -7.07
N GLU A 34 -9.95 31.19 -5.86
CA GLU A 34 -8.72 31.52 -5.10
C GLU A 34 -8.30 30.41 -4.10
N LEU A 35 -9.02 29.28 -4.08
CA LEU A 35 -8.67 28.20 -3.15
C LEU A 35 -7.34 27.56 -3.53
N CYS A 36 -6.42 27.44 -2.59
CA CYS A 36 -5.19 26.66 -2.78
C CYS A 36 -5.51 25.16 -2.69
N ILE A 37 -5.30 24.41 -3.78
CA ILE A 37 -5.69 23.00 -3.91
C ILE A 37 -4.45 22.16 -4.20
N GLY A 38 -4.11 21.24 -3.27
CA GLY A 38 -3.16 20.17 -3.50
C GLY A 38 -3.87 18.85 -3.76
N TYR A 39 -3.37 18.07 -4.70
CA TYR A 39 -3.86 16.73 -5.00
C TYR A 39 -2.69 15.73 -5.02
N PHE A 40 -2.85 14.60 -4.31
CA PHE A 40 -1.88 13.50 -4.33
C PHE A 40 -2.52 12.27 -4.96
N HIS A 41 -1.86 11.69 -5.97
CA HIS A 41 -2.31 10.49 -6.65
C HIS A 41 -1.59 9.25 -6.10
N HIS A 42 -2.32 8.38 -5.38
CA HIS A 42 -1.72 7.26 -4.67
C HIS A 42 -1.50 6.02 -5.52
N ILE A 43 -2.37 5.77 -6.51
CA ILE A 43 -2.21 4.62 -7.39
C ILE A 43 -1.29 4.95 -8.57
N PRO A 44 -0.75 3.95 -9.27
CA PRO A 44 0.01 4.18 -10.49
C PRO A 44 -0.82 4.95 -11.52
N PHE A 45 -0.30 6.09 -12.00
CA PHE A 45 -0.90 6.74 -13.17
C PHE A 45 -0.50 5.96 -14.41
N PRO A 46 -1.46 5.50 -15.24
CA PRO A 46 -1.16 4.64 -16.40
C PRO A 46 -0.39 5.41 -17.47
N SER A 47 0.38 4.67 -18.27
CA SER A 47 1.02 5.26 -19.45
C SER A 47 -0.02 5.85 -20.40
N TYR A 48 0.38 6.82 -21.21
CA TYR A 48 -0.51 7.43 -22.20
C TYR A 48 -1.21 6.39 -23.09
N GLU A 49 -0.52 5.32 -23.49
CA GLU A 49 -1.07 4.29 -24.36
C GLU A 49 -2.27 3.56 -23.73
N LEU A 50 -2.27 3.39 -22.43
CA LEU A 50 -3.43 2.85 -21.69
C LEU A 50 -4.45 3.94 -21.39
N PHE A 51 -4.00 5.11 -20.96
CA PHE A 51 -4.89 6.20 -20.55
C PHE A 51 -5.77 6.73 -21.70
N ARG A 52 -5.23 6.76 -22.93
CA ARG A 52 -5.93 7.25 -24.12
C ARG A 52 -7.21 6.47 -24.47
N ILE A 53 -7.35 5.22 -23.95
CA ILE A 53 -8.51 4.39 -24.20
C ILE A 53 -9.75 4.89 -23.45
N LEU A 54 -9.55 5.63 -22.35
CA LEU A 54 -10.65 6.17 -21.56
C LEU A 54 -11.42 7.26 -22.36
N PRO A 55 -12.74 7.12 -22.53
CA PRO A 55 -13.53 8.15 -23.21
C PRO A 55 -13.44 9.51 -22.50
N GLU A 56 -13.50 9.51 -21.16
CA GLU A 56 -13.52 10.72 -20.29
C GLU A 56 -12.11 11.26 -19.99
N ARG A 57 -11.08 10.80 -20.66
CA ARG A 57 -9.67 11.17 -20.40
C ARG A 57 -9.42 12.67 -20.33
N ALA A 58 -10.04 13.45 -21.23
CA ALA A 58 -9.87 14.89 -21.25
C ALA A 58 -10.55 15.59 -20.05
N GLU A 59 -11.71 15.09 -19.63
CA GLU A 59 -12.43 15.59 -18.47
C GLU A 59 -11.65 15.31 -17.17
N ILE A 60 -11.12 14.09 -17.03
CA ILE A 60 -10.30 13.69 -15.90
C ILE A 60 -9.06 14.59 -15.76
N LEU A 61 -8.32 14.79 -16.85
CA LEU A 61 -7.14 15.65 -16.84
C LEU A 61 -7.48 17.11 -16.50
N LYS A 62 -8.56 17.66 -17.09
CA LYS A 62 -9.04 19.00 -16.76
C LYS A 62 -9.48 19.11 -15.30
N GLY A 63 -10.07 18.04 -14.75
CA GLY A 63 -10.42 17.95 -13.34
C GLY A 63 -9.21 18.07 -12.44
N LEU A 64 -8.18 17.23 -12.69
CA LEU A 64 -6.93 17.25 -11.95
C LEU A 64 -6.21 18.59 -12.05
N LEU A 65 -6.15 19.18 -13.23
CA LEU A 65 -5.53 20.48 -13.47
C LEU A 65 -6.29 21.67 -12.84
N GLY A 66 -7.39 21.43 -12.13
CA GLY A 66 -7.99 22.40 -11.22
C GLY A 66 -7.16 22.62 -9.94
N ALA A 67 -6.24 21.72 -9.61
CA ALA A 67 -5.30 21.86 -8.51
C ALA A 67 -4.15 22.84 -8.88
N ASP A 68 -3.54 23.43 -7.84
CA ASP A 68 -2.31 24.23 -7.97
C ASP A 68 -1.08 23.34 -7.88
N PHE A 69 -1.22 22.23 -7.16
CA PHE A 69 -0.14 21.25 -6.95
C PHE A 69 -0.67 19.83 -7.08
N ILE A 70 0.01 19.02 -7.91
CA ILE A 70 -0.30 17.60 -8.12
C ILE A 70 0.95 16.79 -7.83
N ALA A 71 0.83 15.76 -6.98
CA ALA A 71 1.95 14.89 -6.64
C ALA A 71 1.67 13.43 -6.92
N PHE A 72 2.73 12.70 -7.26
CA PHE A 72 2.76 11.27 -7.52
C PHE A 72 3.82 10.58 -6.67
N HIS A 73 3.72 9.26 -6.49
CA HIS A 73 4.74 8.49 -5.75
C HIS A 73 6.09 8.39 -6.47
N THR A 74 6.08 8.35 -7.79
CA THR A 74 7.29 8.12 -8.60
C THR A 74 7.38 9.09 -9.76
N HIS A 75 8.59 9.30 -10.25
CA HIS A 75 8.83 10.08 -11.46
C HIS A 75 8.13 9.49 -12.69
N ASP A 76 8.05 8.16 -12.80
CA ASP A 76 7.38 7.52 -13.94
C ASP A 76 5.90 7.86 -13.98
N TYR A 77 5.20 7.83 -12.83
CA TYR A 77 3.78 8.20 -12.77
C TYR A 77 3.57 9.68 -13.07
N MET A 78 4.45 10.55 -12.57
CA MET A 78 4.46 11.96 -12.92
C MET A 78 4.62 12.18 -14.43
N ARG A 79 5.61 11.51 -15.03
CA ARG A 79 5.87 11.60 -16.49
C ARG A 79 4.73 11.05 -17.33
N HIS A 80 4.07 9.96 -16.88
CA HIS A 80 2.89 9.45 -17.55
C HIS A 80 1.74 10.46 -17.55
N PHE A 81 1.53 11.14 -16.42
CA PHE A 81 0.53 12.20 -16.32
C PHE A 81 0.86 13.39 -17.23
N ILE A 82 2.10 13.90 -17.18
CA ILE A 82 2.56 14.98 -18.04
C ILE A 82 2.35 14.63 -19.52
N SER A 83 2.81 13.45 -19.94
CA SER A 83 2.65 12.98 -21.32
C SER A 83 1.17 12.85 -21.73
N ALA A 84 0.29 12.46 -20.80
CA ALA A 84 -1.14 12.40 -21.07
C ALA A 84 -1.74 13.80 -21.25
N VAL A 85 -1.35 14.77 -20.42
CA VAL A 85 -1.80 16.16 -20.52
C VAL A 85 -1.35 16.80 -21.85
N GLU A 86 -0.07 16.66 -22.20
CA GLU A 86 0.50 17.19 -23.43
C GLU A 86 -0.21 16.65 -24.67
N ARG A 87 -0.46 15.32 -24.71
CA ARG A 87 -1.04 14.67 -25.89
C ARG A 87 -2.56 14.81 -25.99
N VAL A 88 -3.28 14.90 -24.87
CA VAL A 88 -4.75 14.96 -24.86
C VAL A 88 -5.26 16.39 -24.83
N LEU A 89 -4.59 17.27 -24.08
CA LEU A 89 -5.04 18.66 -23.91
C LEU A 89 -4.18 19.66 -24.70
N HIS A 90 -3.08 19.21 -25.31
CA HIS A 90 -2.15 20.06 -26.06
C HIS A 90 -1.59 21.21 -25.21
N LEU A 91 -1.27 20.94 -23.96
CA LEU A 91 -0.67 21.86 -23.02
C LEU A 91 0.80 21.46 -22.78
N ASP A 92 1.70 22.40 -22.96
CA ASP A 92 3.14 22.16 -22.78
C ASP A 92 3.57 22.43 -21.33
N PHE A 93 4.41 21.53 -20.80
CA PHE A 93 5.05 21.69 -19.51
C PHE A 93 6.42 22.35 -19.64
N LYS A 94 6.73 23.26 -18.71
CA LYS A 94 8.06 23.83 -18.53
C LYS A 94 8.50 23.58 -17.11
N LEU A 95 9.60 22.79 -16.92
CA LEU A 95 10.14 22.47 -15.61
C LEU A 95 9.05 21.96 -14.63
N ASP A 96 8.27 20.98 -15.09
CA ASP A 96 7.20 20.35 -14.32
C ASP A 96 6.01 21.29 -13.96
N GLU A 97 5.91 22.44 -14.59
CA GLU A 97 4.82 23.39 -14.45
C GLU A 97 4.06 23.55 -15.76
N VAL A 98 2.73 23.63 -15.65
CA VAL A 98 1.85 23.95 -16.78
C VAL A 98 1.04 25.20 -16.49
N GLN A 99 1.03 26.11 -17.45
CA GLN A 99 0.20 27.30 -17.36
C GLN A 99 -1.19 27.04 -17.93
N ILE A 100 -2.21 27.33 -17.14
CA ILE A 100 -3.60 27.17 -17.52
C ILE A 100 -4.33 28.49 -17.27
N ASN A 101 -4.64 29.20 -18.33
CA ASN A 101 -5.14 30.57 -18.26
C ASN A 101 -4.16 31.45 -17.45
N ASN A 102 -4.64 32.06 -16.35
CA ASN A 102 -3.81 32.89 -15.46
C ASN A 102 -3.25 32.17 -14.25
N ARG A 103 -3.21 30.82 -14.28
CA ARG A 103 -2.80 30.00 -13.14
C ARG A 103 -1.72 29.00 -13.55
N VAL A 104 -0.81 28.70 -12.63
CA VAL A 104 0.21 27.67 -12.80
C VAL A 104 -0.19 26.45 -11.97
N THR A 105 -0.12 25.28 -12.56
CA THR A 105 -0.21 23.99 -11.84
C THR A 105 1.17 23.34 -11.87
N ARG A 106 1.71 23.04 -10.69
CA ARG A 106 2.97 22.34 -10.52
C ARG A 106 2.74 20.85 -10.29
N VAL A 107 3.56 20.02 -10.90
CA VAL A 107 3.48 18.55 -10.83
C VAL A 107 4.80 18.00 -10.33
N GLU A 108 4.78 17.17 -9.27
CA GLU A 108 6.01 16.62 -8.68
C GLU A 108 5.90 15.13 -8.36
N ALA A 109 7.04 14.48 -8.28
CA ALA A 109 7.18 13.15 -7.69
C ALA A 109 7.60 13.29 -6.22
N LEU A 110 6.69 12.93 -5.31
CA LEU A 110 6.91 12.93 -3.87
C LEU A 110 6.78 11.50 -3.33
N PRO A 111 7.88 10.73 -3.27
CA PRO A 111 7.84 9.39 -2.69
C PRO A 111 7.40 9.46 -1.23
N MET A 112 6.37 8.68 -0.88
CA MET A 112 5.96 8.57 0.52
C MET A 112 6.96 7.70 1.28
N GLY A 113 7.49 8.25 2.36
CA GLY A 113 8.33 7.53 3.30
C GLY A 113 7.54 6.90 4.44
N ILE A 114 8.27 6.49 5.46
CA ILE A 114 7.75 5.98 6.72
C ILE A 114 8.27 6.86 7.87
N ASN A 115 7.50 7.01 8.93
CA ASN A 115 8.01 7.63 10.14
C ASN A 115 8.97 6.67 10.86
N TYR A 116 10.23 6.68 10.43
CA TYR A 116 11.29 5.83 10.95
C TYR A 116 11.45 5.98 12.47
N GLU A 117 11.40 7.20 12.98
CA GLU A 117 11.54 7.50 14.40
C GLU A 117 10.52 6.77 15.27
N SER A 118 9.27 6.70 14.80
CA SER A 118 8.21 6.00 15.53
C SER A 118 8.49 4.52 15.71
N TYR A 119 9.06 3.86 14.70
CA TYR A 119 9.40 2.45 14.78
C TYR A 119 10.72 2.23 15.52
N HIS A 120 11.71 3.07 15.30
CA HIS A 120 13.02 2.95 15.95
C HIS A 120 12.92 3.20 17.47
N LYS A 121 12.26 4.28 17.87
CA LYS A 121 12.05 4.57 19.30
C LYS A 121 11.06 3.63 19.99
N ALA A 122 10.17 2.99 19.24
CA ALA A 122 9.26 2.02 19.83
C ALA A 122 10.01 0.83 20.47
N SER A 123 11.20 0.48 19.97
CA SER A 123 12.04 -0.55 20.59
C SER A 123 12.52 -0.19 22.01
N GLU A 124 12.55 1.08 22.37
CA GLU A 124 12.93 1.55 23.72
C GLU A 124 11.76 1.41 24.72
N ASN A 125 10.55 1.17 24.23
CA ASN A 125 9.37 0.99 25.07
C ASN A 125 9.40 -0.40 25.73
N LYS A 126 9.16 -0.43 27.06
CA LYS A 126 9.11 -1.66 27.85
C LYS A 126 8.05 -2.65 27.35
N GLU A 127 6.89 -2.14 26.89
CA GLU A 127 5.81 -2.97 26.35
C GLU A 127 6.22 -3.66 25.04
N VAL A 128 6.90 -2.94 24.16
CA VAL A 128 7.46 -3.50 22.92
C VAL A 128 8.52 -4.55 23.22
N HIS A 129 9.39 -4.30 24.20
CA HIS A 129 10.38 -5.29 24.65
C HIS A 129 9.72 -6.59 25.12
N GLN A 130 8.68 -6.49 25.94
CA GLN A 130 7.93 -7.67 26.38
C GLN A 130 7.25 -8.40 25.21
N ALA A 131 6.72 -7.63 24.24
CA ALA A 131 6.12 -8.19 23.04
C ALA A 131 7.17 -8.92 22.16
N ILE A 132 8.37 -8.36 22.00
CA ILE A 132 9.50 -9.01 21.30
C ILE A 132 9.83 -10.36 21.94
N GLU A 133 9.96 -10.40 23.27
CA GLU A 133 10.27 -11.63 23.99
C GLU A 133 9.15 -12.68 23.84
N ARG A 134 7.88 -12.25 23.88
CA ARG A 134 6.73 -13.15 23.64
C ARG A 134 6.76 -13.69 22.21
N THR A 135 7.01 -12.85 21.22
CA THR A 135 7.08 -13.22 19.81
C THR A 135 8.23 -14.20 19.57
N ARG A 136 9.42 -13.96 20.15
CA ARG A 136 10.54 -14.89 20.07
C ARG A 136 10.24 -16.25 20.72
N LYS A 137 9.57 -16.24 21.87
CA LYS A 137 9.14 -17.49 22.53
C LYS A 137 8.12 -18.25 21.70
N LEU A 138 7.20 -17.55 21.03
CA LEU A 138 6.16 -18.15 20.19
C LEU A 138 6.75 -18.89 18.99
N PHE A 139 7.74 -18.30 18.33
CA PHE A 139 8.34 -18.86 17.13
C PHE A 139 9.61 -19.69 17.41
N GLY A 140 10.10 -19.69 18.67
CA GLY A 140 11.28 -20.45 19.08
C GLY A 140 12.55 -20.02 18.34
N GLU A 141 13.41 -21.00 18.01
CA GLU A 141 14.65 -20.78 17.25
C GLU A 141 14.45 -20.83 15.73
N HIS A 142 13.21 -20.96 15.26
CA HIS A 142 12.92 -21.01 13.84
C HIS A 142 13.21 -19.66 13.17
N LYS A 143 13.71 -19.70 11.95
CA LYS A 143 13.81 -18.51 11.12
C LYS A 143 12.40 -18.04 10.79
N LEU A 144 12.11 -16.77 11.10
CA LEU A 144 10.80 -16.17 10.88
C LEU A 144 10.81 -15.32 9.62
N ILE A 145 9.94 -15.66 8.68
CA ILE A 145 9.60 -14.83 7.53
C ILE A 145 8.28 -14.14 7.86
N LEU A 146 8.25 -12.81 7.87
CA LEU A 146 7.04 -12.04 8.18
C LEU A 146 6.42 -11.47 6.91
N SER A 147 5.10 -11.56 6.82
CA SER A 147 4.27 -10.97 5.77
C SER A 147 3.10 -10.23 6.39
N VAL A 148 2.99 -8.93 6.14
CA VAL A 148 1.92 -8.09 6.67
C VAL A 148 1.22 -7.38 5.52
N ASP A 149 -0.03 -7.73 5.27
CA ASP A 149 -0.82 -7.16 4.18
C ASP A 149 -2.29 -6.96 4.59
N ARG A 150 -3.00 -6.12 3.86
CA ARG A 150 -4.46 -6.17 3.84
C ARG A 150 -4.90 -7.29 2.91
N LEU A 151 -6.08 -7.87 3.17
CA LEU A 151 -6.71 -8.78 2.21
C LEU A 151 -6.98 -8.03 0.91
N ASP A 152 -6.16 -8.28 -0.10
CA ASP A 152 -6.27 -7.65 -1.43
C ASP A 152 -5.57 -8.53 -2.46
N TYR A 153 -6.22 -8.75 -3.60
CA TYR A 153 -5.67 -9.56 -4.69
C TYR A 153 -4.37 -8.99 -5.26
N SER A 154 -4.20 -7.65 -5.21
CA SER A 154 -2.98 -6.98 -5.70
C SER A 154 -1.74 -7.27 -4.85
N LYS A 155 -1.91 -7.83 -3.64
CA LYS A 155 -0.81 -8.13 -2.71
C LYS A 155 -0.11 -9.47 -3.00
N GLY A 156 -0.62 -10.26 -3.93
CA GLY A 156 0.00 -11.51 -4.34
C GLY A 156 0.07 -12.58 -3.24
N ILE A 157 -0.86 -12.57 -2.28
CA ILE A 157 -0.85 -13.45 -1.09
C ILE A 157 -0.79 -14.92 -1.49
N LEU A 158 -1.64 -15.36 -2.43
CA LEU A 158 -1.64 -16.73 -2.92
C LEU A 158 -0.33 -17.12 -3.62
N HIS A 159 0.27 -16.19 -4.37
CA HIS A 159 1.56 -16.45 -5.02
C HIS A 159 2.68 -16.65 -3.99
N ARG A 160 2.66 -15.86 -2.90
CA ARG A 160 3.61 -15.99 -1.78
C ARG A 160 3.45 -17.34 -1.06
N LEU A 161 2.22 -17.77 -0.80
CA LEU A 161 1.95 -19.08 -0.19
C LEU A 161 2.43 -20.21 -1.09
N ARG A 162 2.14 -20.18 -2.37
CA ARG A 162 2.60 -21.19 -3.34
C ARG A 162 4.12 -21.19 -3.46
N GLY A 163 4.74 -20.02 -3.52
CA GLY A 163 6.20 -19.89 -3.50
C GLY A 163 6.82 -20.51 -2.25
N PHE A 164 6.20 -20.31 -1.08
CA PHE A 164 6.65 -20.91 0.17
C PHE A 164 6.44 -22.44 0.18
N ALA A 165 5.31 -22.93 -0.35
CA ALA A 165 5.06 -24.36 -0.52
C ALA A 165 6.11 -25.03 -1.43
N THR A 166 6.41 -24.40 -2.58
CA THR A 166 7.46 -24.86 -3.50
C THR A 166 8.84 -24.86 -2.83
N PHE A 167 9.13 -23.82 -2.03
CA PHE A 167 10.37 -23.80 -1.24
C PHE A 167 10.47 -24.97 -0.29
N LEU A 168 9.42 -25.28 0.48
CA LEU A 168 9.42 -26.43 1.38
C LEU A 168 9.53 -27.77 0.64
N GLU A 169 8.92 -27.88 -0.54
CA GLU A 169 8.98 -29.08 -1.37
C GLU A 169 10.41 -29.40 -1.85
N HIS A 170 11.15 -28.35 -2.26
CA HIS A 170 12.50 -28.53 -2.80
C HIS A 170 13.61 -28.50 -1.73
N HIS A 171 13.29 -28.06 -0.51
CA HIS A 171 14.25 -27.79 0.54
C HIS A 171 13.84 -28.43 1.87
N ALA A 172 13.84 -29.77 1.90
CA ALA A 172 13.47 -30.52 3.10
C ALA A 172 14.36 -30.22 4.33
N GLU A 173 15.58 -29.75 4.09
CA GLU A 173 16.52 -29.34 5.15
C GLU A 173 16.04 -28.13 5.97
N TYR A 174 15.03 -27.40 5.49
CA TYR A 174 14.40 -26.27 6.20
C TYR A 174 13.12 -26.66 6.95
N HIS A 175 12.66 -27.90 6.84
CA HIS A 175 11.52 -28.38 7.64
C HIS A 175 11.88 -28.30 9.13
N GLY A 176 10.97 -27.76 9.92
CA GLY A 176 11.20 -27.49 11.33
C GLY A 176 12.17 -26.35 11.64
N LYS A 177 12.61 -25.56 10.65
CA LYS A 177 13.61 -24.49 10.84
C LYS A 177 13.14 -23.12 10.34
N VAL A 178 12.08 -23.05 9.56
CA VAL A 178 11.55 -21.80 9.03
C VAL A 178 10.03 -21.75 9.16
N THR A 179 9.50 -20.62 9.58
CA THR A 179 8.06 -20.38 9.68
C THR A 179 7.70 -19.09 8.93
N LEU A 180 6.64 -19.15 8.12
CA LEU A 180 6.03 -18.00 7.50
C LEU A 180 4.90 -17.48 8.40
N ALA A 181 5.10 -16.33 9.05
CA ALA A 181 4.05 -15.62 9.78
C ALA A 181 3.34 -14.64 8.84
N MET A 182 2.05 -14.83 8.66
CA MET A 182 1.22 -14.00 7.80
C MET A 182 0.17 -13.26 8.61
N VAL A 183 0.24 -11.94 8.60
CA VAL A 183 -0.79 -11.05 9.13
C VAL A 183 -1.58 -10.50 7.94
N ILE A 184 -2.84 -10.88 7.84
CA ILE A 184 -3.75 -10.41 6.81
C ILE A 184 -4.88 -9.64 7.47
N VAL A 185 -4.87 -8.31 7.29
CA VAL A 185 -5.90 -7.46 7.85
C VAL A 185 -7.15 -7.53 6.96
N PRO A 186 -8.33 -7.84 7.51
CA PRO A 186 -9.59 -7.85 6.78
C PRO A 186 -9.83 -6.53 6.04
N SER A 187 -10.27 -6.60 4.80
CA SER A 187 -10.59 -5.45 3.97
C SER A 187 -11.69 -5.81 2.98
N ARG A 188 -12.73 -4.97 2.91
CA ARG A 188 -13.83 -5.11 1.97
C ARG A 188 -14.55 -6.47 2.02
N ASP A 189 -14.73 -7.05 3.20
CA ASP A 189 -15.28 -8.40 3.41
C ASP A 189 -16.69 -8.58 2.84
N HIS A 190 -17.42 -7.50 2.56
CA HIS A 190 -18.75 -7.52 1.94
C HIS A 190 -18.72 -7.69 0.41
N VAL A 191 -17.56 -7.73 -0.22
CA VAL A 191 -17.41 -7.91 -1.66
C VAL A 191 -17.12 -9.38 -1.95
N GLY A 192 -17.96 -10.05 -2.71
CA GLY A 192 -17.88 -11.50 -2.97
C GLY A 192 -16.52 -11.99 -3.44
N SER A 193 -15.82 -11.23 -4.30
CA SER A 193 -14.47 -11.58 -4.77
C SER A 193 -13.42 -11.62 -3.65
N TYR A 194 -13.59 -10.84 -2.58
CA TYR A 194 -12.68 -10.85 -1.42
C TYR A 194 -12.97 -12.06 -0.51
N ALA A 195 -14.24 -12.45 -0.37
CA ALA A 195 -14.62 -13.67 0.35
C ALA A 195 -14.04 -14.92 -0.34
N GLU A 196 -14.12 -15.00 -1.67
CA GLU A 196 -13.51 -16.08 -2.46
C GLU A 196 -11.98 -16.11 -2.31
N LEU A 197 -11.34 -14.94 -2.33
CA LEU A 197 -9.89 -14.84 -2.10
C LEU A 197 -9.51 -15.36 -0.70
N LYS A 198 -10.29 -15.00 0.33
CA LYS A 198 -10.10 -15.49 1.69
C LYS A 198 -10.19 -17.01 1.76
N THR A 199 -11.23 -17.60 1.16
CA THR A 199 -11.41 -19.06 1.12
C THR A 199 -10.22 -19.76 0.48
N LYS A 200 -9.74 -19.28 -0.67
CA LYS A 200 -8.56 -19.83 -1.36
C LYS A 200 -7.28 -19.72 -0.52
N ILE A 201 -7.13 -18.64 0.24
CA ILE A 201 -5.99 -18.47 1.16
C ILE A 201 -6.06 -19.50 2.28
N ASP A 202 -7.23 -19.71 2.88
CA ASP A 202 -7.42 -20.68 3.96
C ASP A 202 -7.17 -22.11 3.48
N GLU A 203 -7.65 -22.47 2.31
CA GLU A 203 -7.42 -23.76 1.67
C GLU A 203 -5.93 -24.01 1.41
N GLU A 204 -5.22 -23.01 0.86
CA GLU A 204 -3.78 -23.11 0.57
C GLU A 204 -2.97 -23.26 1.88
N ILE A 205 -3.27 -22.48 2.92
CA ILE A 205 -2.63 -22.58 4.22
C ILE A 205 -2.93 -23.94 4.85
N GLY A 206 -4.17 -24.39 4.82
CA GLY A 206 -4.59 -25.72 5.30
C GLY A 206 -3.82 -26.84 4.61
N SER A 207 -3.65 -26.74 3.29
CA SER A 207 -2.89 -27.72 2.50
C SER A 207 -1.41 -27.75 2.88
N ILE A 208 -0.76 -26.59 3.00
CA ILE A 208 0.65 -26.49 3.38
C ILE A 208 0.85 -27.04 4.80
N ASN A 209 0.05 -26.59 5.74
CA ASN A 209 0.17 -27.02 7.13
C ASN A 209 -0.16 -28.50 7.28
N GLY A 210 -1.18 -29.03 6.62
CA GLY A 210 -1.52 -30.44 6.63
C GLY A 210 -0.43 -31.34 6.07
N ARG A 211 0.35 -30.86 5.10
CA ARG A 211 1.43 -31.64 4.47
C ARG A 211 2.72 -31.64 5.31
N TYR A 212 3.07 -30.51 5.94
CA TYR A 212 4.41 -30.31 6.49
C TYR A 212 4.47 -30.13 8.00
N SER A 213 3.34 -29.84 8.70
CA SER A 213 3.36 -29.64 10.15
C SER A 213 3.87 -30.87 10.91
N THR A 214 4.53 -30.61 12.00
CA THR A 214 4.92 -31.59 13.02
C THR A 214 4.33 -31.20 14.37
N MET A 215 4.49 -32.05 15.41
CA MET A 215 4.00 -31.73 16.76
C MET A 215 4.55 -30.41 17.31
N ASN A 216 5.75 -30.01 16.88
CA ASN A 216 6.46 -28.86 17.44
C ASN A 216 6.67 -27.74 16.42
N TRP A 217 6.14 -27.86 15.21
CA TRP A 217 6.35 -26.87 14.16
C TRP A 217 5.16 -26.77 13.21
N THR A 218 4.75 -25.54 12.94
CA THR A 218 3.74 -25.19 11.94
C THR A 218 4.38 -24.28 10.88
N PRO A 219 4.41 -24.70 9.61
CA PRO A 219 5.06 -23.94 8.53
C PRO A 219 4.50 -22.55 8.34
N VAL A 220 3.16 -22.40 8.37
CA VAL A 220 2.47 -21.14 8.15
C VAL A 220 1.65 -20.80 9.39
N CYS A 221 2.07 -19.75 10.11
CA CYS A 221 1.29 -19.12 11.17
C CYS A 221 0.47 -17.98 10.56
N TYR A 222 -0.86 -18.05 10.69
CA TYR A 222 -1.77 -17.16 10.01
C TYR A 222 -2.67 -16.39 10.98
N PHE A 223 -2.70 -15.06 10.83
CA PHE A 223 -3.50 -14.16 11.64
C PHE A 223 -4.40 -13.33 10.73
N TYR A 224 -5.73 -13.53 10.85
CA TYR A 224 -6.72 -12.78 10.07
C TYR A 224 -7.32 -11.67 10.91
N HIS A 225 -6.48 -10.76 11.36
CA HIS A 225 -6.85 -9.54 12.12
C HIS A 225 -5.69 -8.55 12.11
N GLY A 226 -5.98 -7.30 12.51
CA GLY A 226 -4.94 -6.30 12.74
C GLY A 226 -4.28 -6.47 14.09
N PHE A 227 -3.04 -6.04 14.19
CA PHE A 227 -2.26 -5.93 15.42
C PHE A 227 -2.04 -4.46 15.77
N SER A 228 -1.76 -4.15 17.03
CA SER A 228 -1.34 -2.82 17.46
C SER A 228 0.03 -2.46 16.86
N LEU A 229 0.40 -1.18 16.93
CA LEU A 229 1.71 -0.73 16.45
C LEU A 229 2.85 -1.40 17.22
N GLU A 230 2.66 -1.59 18.53
CA GLU A 230 3.62 -2.21 19.43
C GLU A 230 3.84 -3.69 19.07
N GLU A 231 2.76 -4.43 18.85
CA GLU A 231 2.80 -5.83 18.45
C GLU A 231 3.43 -6.02 17.07
N LEU A 232 3.05 -5.19 16.08
CA LEU A 232 3.67 -5.21 14.75
C LEU A 232 5.16 -4.87 14.82
N THR A 233 5.52 -3.85 15.61
CA THR A 233 6.92 -3.48 15.80
C THR A 233 7.70 -4.64 16.42
N ALA A 234 7.13 -5.32 17.41
CA ALA A 234 7.73 -6.49 18.00
C ALA A 234 7.94 -7.64 16.98
N MET A 235 6.99 -7.87 16.10
CA MET A 235 7.14 -8.83 15.01
C MET A 235 8.27 -8.44 14.06
N TYR A 236 8.38 -7.15 13.68
CA TYR A 236 9.47 -6.66 12.82
C TYR A 236 10.84 -6.83 13.48
N TYR A 237 10.95 -6.69 14.79
CA TYR A 237 12.21 -6.93 15.52
C TYR A 237 12.54 -8.42 15.72
N ALA A 238 11.54 -9.28 15.74
CA ALA A 238 11.71 -10.71 15.94
C ALA A 238 12.05 -11.47 14.66
N VAL A 239 11.82 -10.87 13.49
CA VAL A 239 12.02 -11.58 12.22
C VAL A 239 13.49 -11.81 11.90
N SER A 240 13.75 -12.95 11.28
CA SER A 240 15.06 -13.29 10.72
C SER A 240 15.22 -12.76 9.30
N TYR A 241 14.10 -12.56 8.58
CA TYR A 241 14.05 -12.08 7.20
C TYR A 241 12.71 -11.39 6.93
N THR A 242 12.77 -10.16 6.43
CA THR A 242 11.60 -9.43 5.95
C THR A 242 11.56 -9.45 4.43
N HIS A 243 10.50 -10.04 3.87
CA HIS A 243 10.32 -10.11 2.41
C HIS A 243 9.79 -8.80 1.79
N LEU A 244 9.78 -7.69 2.52
CA LEU A 244 9.24 -6.41 2.05
C LEU A 244 10.26 -5.50 1.35
N THR A 245 11.49 -5.90 1.25
CA THR A 245 12.39 -5.26 0.31
C THR A 245 12.26 -5.98 -1.03
N LEU A 246 11.27 -5.59 -1.82
CA LEU A 246 11.58 -5.49 -3.23
C LEU A 246 12.92 -4.76 -3.29
N PRO A 247 13.99 -5.36 -3.86
CA PRO A 247 15.16 -4.57 -4.13
C PRO A 247 14.65 -3.43 -5.00
N THR A 248 14.56 -2.26 -4.40
CA THR A 248 14.54 -1.02 -5.18
C THR A 248 15.86 -1.05 -5.91
N LYS A 249 15.90 -1.76 -7.03
CA LYS A 249 16.91 -1.50 -8.01
C LYS A 249 16.81 -0.01 -8.20
N ARG A 250 17.87 0.69 -7.81
CA ARG A 250 18.07 2.06 -8.21
C ARG A 250 17.86 2.05 -9.72
N ILE A 251 16.72 2.55 -10.10
CA ILE A 251 16.50 2.97 -11.46
C ILE A 251 17.22 4.27 -11.59
#